data_a26c4424189e58bd3cea8b30a4ff8abf
#
_entry.id   a26c4424189e58bd3cea8b30a4ff8abf
#
_cell.length_a   1.000
_cell.length_b   1.000
_cell.length_c   1.000
_cell.angle_alpha   90.00
_cell.angle_beta   90.00
_cell.angle_gamma   90.00
#
_symmetry.space_group_name_H-M   'P 1'
#
loop_
_entity.id
_entity.type
_entity.pdbx_description
1 polymer ?
#
loop_
_entity_poly.entity_id
_entity_poly.type
_entity_poly.pdbx_seq_one_letter_code
_entity_poly.pdbx_strand_id
1 'polypeptide(L)'
;MTLAFSFKTRRWALAACAATALTMAGCASLQPQTPEQIVEARANQRWQYLIEGDIQKAYDMLTDSYRRVTPYERYRGRMVNGGWIKAKAISVACADEVCAVRISLEAKPPLGSRYGGNINTGLDESWVLEEGQWRFKPQL
;
A
#
# COMPACT_ATOMS: atom_id res chain seq x y z
N MET A 1 -14.05 -76.53 -43.11
CA MET A 1 -14.37 -76.32 -41.72
C MET A 1 -13.14 -75.71 -41.08
N THR A 2 -13.05 -74.39 -41.03
CA THR A 2 -11.91 -73.69 -40.39
C THR A 2 -12.46 -72.40 -39.84
N LEU A 3 -12.53 -72.32 -38.56
CA LEU A 3 -12.95 -71.17 -37.77
C LEU A 3 -11.83 -70.21 -37.63
N ALA A 4 -11.97 -69.04 -38.20
CA ALA A 4 -11.08 -67.92 -37.99
C ALA A 4 -11.55 -67.10 -36.77
N PHE A 5 -10.76 -67.09 -35.67
CA PHE A 5 -10.97 -66.26 -34.51
C PHE A 5 -10.22 -64.96 -34.70
N SER A 6 -10.95 -63.86 -34.84
CA SER A 6 -10.39 -62.51 -34.98
C SER A 6 -10.10 -61.91 -33.60
N PHE A 7 -8.84 -61.73 -33.27
CA PHE A 7 -8.36 -60.93 -32.12
C PHE A 7 -8.32 -59.44 -32.49
N LYS A 8 -9.34 -58.73 -32.10
CA LYS A 8 -9.36 -57.25 -32.24
C LYS A 8 -10.02 -56.59 -31.02
N THR A 9 -9.40 -56.63 -29.86
CA THR A 9 -9.81 -55.74 -28.74
C THR A 9 -8.72 -55.71 -27.70
N ARG A 10 -7.70 -54.85 -27.87
CA ARG A 10 -6.80 -54.53 -26.78
C ARG A 10 -5.97 -53.28 -27.04
N ARG A 11 -6.61 -52.13 -27.21
CA ARG A 11 -5.91 -50.85 -27.33
C ARG A 11 -6.74 -49.66 -26.83
N TRP A 12 -7.48 -49.80 -25.74
CA TRP A 12 -8.21 -48.66 -25.16
C TRP A 12 -8.17 -48.74 -23.61
N ALA A 13 -7.01 -48.56 -23.00
CA ALA A 13 -6.93 -48.48 -21.56
C ALA A 13 -5.58 -47.86 -21.11
N LEU A 14 -5.20 -46.70 -21.62
CA LEU A 14 -4.03 -45.93 -21.07
C LEU A 14 -4.18 -44.43 -21.44
N ALA A 15 -5.29 -43.79 -21.10
CA ALA A 15 -5.43 -42.34 -21.28
C ALA A 15 -6.41 -41.75 -20.23
N ALA A 16 -6.20 -42.02 -18.94
CA ALA A 16 -7.05 -41.47 -17.89
C ALA A 16 -6.30 -41.31 -16.55
N CYS A 17 -5.07 -40.73 -16.52
CA CYS A 17 -4.35 -40.42 -15.28
C CYS A 17 -3.43 -39.21 -15.43
N ALA A 18 -3.85 -38.11 -16.08
CA ALA A 18 -3.04 -36.91 -16.22
C ALA A 18 -3.83 -35.60 -16.06
N ALA A 19 -4.82 -35.55 -15.14
CA ALA A 19 -5.62 -34.34 -14.98
C ALA A 19 -5.98 -34.00 -13.52
N THR A 20 -5.14 -34.29 -12.53
CA THR A 20 -5.44 -33.94 -11.11
C THR A 20 -4.24 -33.38 -10.33
N ALA A 21 -3.38 -32.57 -10.92
CA ALA A 21 -2.22 -32.01 -10.23
C ALA A 21 -2.07 -30.48 -10.42
N LEU A 22 -3.16 -29.70 -10.42
CA LEU A 22 -3.08 -28.23 -10.58
C LEU A 22 -4.05 -27.44 -9.71
N THR A 23 -4.24 -27.82 -8.43
CA THR A 23 -5.06 -27.02 -7.50
C THR A 23 -4.45 -26.87 -6.11
N MET A 24 -3.14 -26.64 -6.01
CA MET A 24 -2.46 -26.32 -4.73
C MET A 24 -1.62 -25.05 -4.80
N ALA A 25 -2.02 -24.05 -5.57
CA ALA A 25 -1.32 -22.75 -5.63
C ALA A 25 -2.28 -21.60 -5.29
N GLY A 26 -2.85 -21.58 -4.07
CA GLY A 26 -3.84 -20.55 -3.76
C GLY A 26 -4.10 -20.26 -2.29
N CYS A 27 -3.17 -20.55 -1.37
CA CYS A 27 -3.36 -20.23 0.05
C CYS A 27 -2.11 -19.63 0.70
N ALA A 28 -1.39 -18.76 0.01
CA ALA A 28 -0.23 -18.08 0.55
C ALA A 28 -0.52 -16.59 0.74
N SER A 29 -1.41 -16.20 1.66
CA SER A 29 -1.41 -14.87 2.29
C SER A 29 -2.67 -14.55 3.09
N LEU A 30 -3.01 -15.38 4.05
CA LEU A 30 -4.00 -15.03 5.08
C LEU A 30 -3.33 -14.86 6.45
N GLN A 31 -2.08 -14.41 6.48
CA GLN A 31 -1.52 -13.95 7.74
C GLN A 31 -2.09 -12.55 8.02
N PRO A 32 -2.67 -12.33 9.22
CA PRO A 32 -3.10 -11.00 9.64
C PRO A 32 -1.92 -10.03 9.54
N GLN A 33 -2.13 -8.89 8.87
CA GLN A 33 -1.10 -7.86 8.80
C GLN A 33 -0.85 -7.28 10.19
N THR A 34 0.42 -7.03 10.52
CA THR A 34 0.76 -6.33 11.76
C THR A 34 0.36 -4.85 11.67
N PRO A 35 0.17 -4.16 12.80
CA PRO A 35 -0.06 -2.72 12.82
C PRO A 35 0.98 -1.94 12.00
N GLU A 36 2.25 -2.30 12.11
CA GLU A 36 3.36 -1.69 11.37
C GLU A 36 3.18 -1.82 9.86
N GLN A 37 2.83 -3.01 9.37
CA GLN A 37 2.60 -3.26 7.94
C GLN A 37 1.42 -2.45 7.41
N ILE A 38 0.35 -2.38 8.18
CA ILE A 38 -0.85 -1.60 7.83
C ILE A 38 -0.49 -0.12 7.77
N VAL A 39 0.19 0.41 8.78
CA VAL A 39 0.54 1.82 8.87
C VAL A 39 1.58 2.21 7.81
N GLU A 40 2.57 1.36 7.53
CA GLU A 40 3.51 1.57 6.43
C GLU A 40 2.79 1.74 5.08
N ALA A 41 1.89 0.81 4.77
CA ALA A 41 1.11 0.87 3.54
C ALA A 41 0.25 2.14 3.46
N ARG A 42 -0.41 2.53 4.56
CA ARG A 42 -1.25 3.73 4.62
C ARG A 42 -0.43 5.02 4.52
N ALA A 43 0.72 5.09 5.17
CA ALA A 43 1.62 6.25 5.07
C ALA A 43 2.12 6.43 3.63
N ASN A 44 2.58 5.36 2.99
CA ASN A 44 2.98 5.39 1.59
C ASN A 44 1.81 5.82 0.68
N GLN A 45 0.60 5.29 0.89
CA GLN A 45 -0.60 5.65 0.12
C GLN A 45 -0.97 7.13 0.28
N ARG A 46 -0.94 7.67 1.51
CA ARG A 46 -1.21 9.09 1.74
C ARG A 46 -0.23 9.98 0.98
N TRP A 47 1.07 9.66 1.01
CA TRP A 47 2.08 10.39 0.28
C TRP A 47 1.91 10.27 -1.24
N GLN A 48 1.49 9.10 -1.73
CA GLN A 48 1.17 8.92 -3.14
C GLN A 48 0.05 9.87 -3.57
N TYR A 49 -1.03 10.00 -2.79
CA TYR A 49 -2.10 10.96 -3.06
C TYR A 49 -1.60 12.42 -3.09
N LEU A 50 -0.70 12.80 -2.17
CA LEU A 50 -0.12 14.14 -2.16
C LEU A 50 0.74 14.41 -3.40
N ILE A 51 1.52 13.44 -3.85
CA ILE A 51 2.37 13.52 -5.04
C ILE A 51 1.52 13.61 -6.32
N GLU A 52 0.45 12.85 -6.40
CA GLU A 52 -0.50 12.84 -7.52
C GLU A 52 -1.43 14.07 -7.54
N GLY A 53 -1.44 14.86 -6.46
CA GLY A 53 -2.32 16.03 -6.33
C GLY A 53 -3.75 15.69 -5.88
N ASP A 54 -4.02 14.45 -5.46
CA ASP A 54 -5.31 14.03 -4.90
C ASP A 54 -5.39 14.38 -3.40
N ILE A 55 -5.38 15.70 -3.14
CA ILE A 55 -5.31 16.25 -1.78
C ILE A 55 -6.51 15.83 -0.93
N GLN A 56 -7.69 15.62 -1.56
CA GLN A 56 -8.88 15.19 -0.84
C GLN A 56 -8.69 13.82 -0.20
N LYS A 57 -8.19 12.83 -0.95
CA LYS A 57 -7.94 11.50 -0.41
C LYS A 57 -6.90 11.51 0.71
N ALA A 58 -5.85 12.33 0.57
CA ALA A 58 -4.86 12.51 1.63
C ALA A 58 -5.50 13.13 2.90
N TYR A 59 -6.41 14.11 2.73
CA TYR A 59 -7.15 14.73 3.84
C TYR A 59 -8.09 13.75 4.55
N ASP A 60 -8.75 12.87 3.81
CA ASP A 60 -9.66 11.86 4.37
C ASP A 60 -8.94 10.82 5.23
N MET A 61 -7.62 10.73 5.13
CA MET A 61 -6.79 9.87 5.98
C MET A 61 -6.35 10.52 7.30
N LEU A 62 -6.69 11.78 7.55
CA LEU A 62 -6.35 12.49 8.78
C LEU A 62 -7.30 12.10 9.91
N THR A 63 -6.87 12.33 11.16
CA THR A 63 -7.71 12.16 12.35
C THR A 63 -8.92 13.08 12.29
N ASP A 64 -10.03 12.63 12.86
CA ASP A 64 -11.26 13.44 12.97
C ASP A 64 -11.04 14.70 13.81
N SER A 65 -10.25 14.59 14.86
CA SER A 65 -9.88 15.74 15.70
C SER A 65 -9.19 16.85 14.89
N TYR A 66 -8.25 16.49 14.01
CA TYR A 66 -7.60 17.46 13.15
C TYR A 66 -8.55 18.05 12.11
N ARG A 67 -9.38 17.22 11.45
CA ARG A 67 -10.34 17.69 10.42
C ARG A 67 -11.38 18.64 10.98
N ARG A 68 -11.80 18.48 12.24
CA ARG A 68 -12.73 19.42 12.92
C ARG A 68 -12.17 20.83 13.05
N VAL A 69 -10.86 20.98 13.27
CA VAL A 69 -10.23 22.30 13.47
C VAL A 69 -9.52 22.83 12.23
N THR A 70 -9.27 21.97 11.24
CA THR A 70 -8.62 22.33 9.98
C THR A 70 -9.51 21.91 8.80
N PRO A 71 -10.38 22.80 8.30
CA PRO A 71 -11.18 22.53 7.11
C PRO A 71 -10.34 22.18 5.89
N TYR A 72 -10.91 21.40 4.98
CA TYR A 72 -10.23 20.93 3.76
C TYR A 72 -9.50 22.02 2.98
N GLU A 73 -10.15 23.18 2.76
CA GLU A 73 -9.54 24.28 1.98
C GLU A 73 -8.26 24.81 2.64
N ARG A 74 -8.20 24.86 3.96
CA ARG A 74 -6.98 25.25 4.68
C ARG A 74 -5.88 24.21 4.53
N TYR A 75 -6.21 22.93 4.63
CA TYR A 75 -5.28 21.83 4.42
C TYR A 75 -4.77 21.83 2.98
N ARG A 76 -5.68 21.90 2.00
CA ARG A 76 -5.35 21.97 0.59
C ARG A 76 -4.38 23.11 0.27
N GLY A 77 -4.65 24.31 0.78
CA GLY A 77 -3.77 25.48 0.58
C GLY A 77 -2.34 25.27 1.05
N ARG A 78 -2.12 24.42 2.06
CA ARG A 78 -0.76 24.06 2.55
C ARG A 78 -0.11 22.99 1.69
N MET A 79 -0.88 22.06 1.12
CA MET A 79 -0.35 20.86 0.46
C MET A 79 -0.17 21.04 -1.04
N VAL A 80 -0.97 21.87 -1.72
CA VAL A 80 -1.00 22.00 -3.18
C VAL A 80 0.34 22.44 -3.80
N ASN A 81 1.15 23.18 -3.06
CA ASN A 81 2.43 23.71 -3.53
C ASN A 81 3.65 22.99 -2.91
N GLY A 82 3.48 21.80 -2.39
CA GLY A 82 4.53 21.09 -1.66
C GLY A 82 5.72 20.65 -2.52
N GLY A 83 5.56 20.60 -3.85
CA GLY A 83 6.63 20.20 -4.77
C GLY A 83 7.15 18.78 -4.55
N TRP A 84 6.33 17.92 -3.96
CA TRP A 84 6.68 16.55 -3.63
C TRP A 84 7.00 15.73 -4.87
N ILE A 85 8.13 15.01 -4.88
CA ILE A 85 8.58 14.17 -6.00
C ILE A 85 8.46 12.70 -5.63
N LYS A 86 8.96 12.36 -4.43
CA LYS A 86 8.99 10.99 -3.93
C LYS A 86 8.90 10.99 -2.42
N ALA A 87 8.15 10.05 -1.89
CA ALA A 87 8.11 9.80 -0.45
C ALA A 87 8.03 8.29 -0.19
N LYS A 88 8.65 7.85 0.91
CA LYS A 88 8.61 6.46 1.33
C LYS A 88 8.73 6.37 2.85
N ALA A 89 7.87 5.58 3.46
CA ALA A 89 8.06 5.15 4.84
C ALA A 89 9.29 4.23 4.93
N ILE A 90 10.26 4.59 5.75
CA ILE A 90 11.53 3.87 5.90
C ILE A 90 11.66 3.17 7.25
N SER A 91 10.85 3.56 8.23
CA SER A 91 10.67 2.82 9.48
C SER A 91 9.29 3.09 10.08
N VAL A 92 8.73 2.10 10.73
CA VAL A 92 7.49 2.18 11.49
C VAL A 92 7.71 1.47 12.82
N ALA A 93 7.31 2.11 13.91
CA ALA A 93 7.33 1.54 15.24
C ALA A 93 5.99 1.82 15.92
N CYS A 94 5.29 0.77 16.32
CA CYS A 94 3.98 0.86 16.96
C CYS A 94 4.06 0.47 18.43
N ALA A 95 3.34 1.21 19.28
CA ALA A 95 3.07 0.88 20.66
C ALA A 95 1.59 1.14 20.91
N ASP A 96 0.86 0.10 21.30
CA ASP A 96 -0.58 0.14 21.47
C ASP A 96 -1.31 0.67 20.21
N GLU A 97 -2.05 1.75 20.34
CA GLU A 97 -2.84 2.39 19.28
C GLU A 97 -2.11 3.58 18.61
N VAL A 98 -0.80 3.68 18.77
CA VAL A 98 0.02 4.76 18.21
C VAL A 98 1.22 4.19 17.48
N CYS A 99 1.45 4.65 16.25
CA CYS A 99 2.65 4.33 15.49
C CYS A 99 3.42 5.60 15.12
N ALA A 100 4.74 5.55 15.29
CA ALA A 100 5.67 6.52 14.75
C ALA A 100 6.21 6.03 13.41
N VAL A 101 6.16 6.88 12.39
CA VAL A 101 6.62 6.58 11.04
C VAL A 101 7.68 7.57 10.61
N ARG A 102 8.82 7.08 10.15
CA ARG A 102 9.84 7.91 9.51
C ARG A 102 9.65 7.88 8.01
N ILE A 103 9.48 9.05 7.39
CA ILE A 103 9.35 9.23 5.95
C ILE A 103 10.65 9.79 5.38
N SER A 104 11.17 9.17 4.33
CA SER A 104 12.16 9.76 3.43
C SER A 104 11.42 10.52 2.34
N LEU A 105 11.70 11.80 2.18
CA LEU A 105 11.00 12.70 1.27
C LEU A 105 11.97 13.39 0.33
N GLU A 106 11.66 13.38 -0.96
CA GLU A 106 12.31 14.15 -2.00
C GLU A 106 11.33 15.22 -2.53
N ALA A 107 11.77 16.47 -2.58
CA ALA A 107 10.96 17.59 -3.02
C ALA A 107 11.76 18.58 -3.88
N LYS A 108 11.06 19.34 -4.72
CA LYS A 108 11.63 20.49 -5.45
C LYS A 108 11.81 21.66 -4.48
N PRO A 109 12.94 22.40 -4.54
CA PRO A 109 13.10 23.60 -3.73
C PRO A 109 12.09 24.68 -4.16
N PRO A 110 11.48 25.43 -3.20
CA PRO A 110 10.42 26.39 -3.48
C PRO A 110 10.90 27.63 -4.28
N LEU A 111 12.18 27.92 -4.30
CA LEU A 111 12.79 29.08 -4.97
C LEU A 111 13.43 28.76 -6.34
N GLY A 112 13.05 27.63 -6.94
CA GLY A 112 13.60 27.21 -8.24
C GLY A 112 15.07 26.80 -8.15
N SER A 113 15.64 26.49 -9.30
CA SER A 113 16.94 25.84 -9.44
C SER A 113 18.19 26.70 -9.13
N ARG A 114 18.08 27.78 -8.37
CA ARG A 114 19.27 28.55 -7.94
C ARG A 114 20.26 27.72 -7.12
N TYR A 115 19.79 26.62 -6.51
CA TYR A 115 20.58 25.70 -5.68
C TYR A 115 20.79 24.33 -6.32
N GLY A 116 20.42 24.12 -7.59
CA GLY A 116 20.71 22.95 -8.40
C GLY A 116 20.38 21.62 -7.71
N GLY A 117 19.15 21.11 -7.87
CA GLY A 117 18.78 19.76 -7.47
C GLY A 117 17.59 19.69 -6.52
N ASN A 118 17.15 18.46 -6.24
CA ASN A 118 16.06 18.16 -5.33
C ASN A 118 16.56 18.16 -3.87
N ILE A 119 15.67 18.47 -2.95
CA ILE A 119 15.93 18.41 -1.51
C ILE A 119 15.52 17.02 -1.02
N ASN A 120 16.44 16.32 -0.37
CA ASN A 120 16.16 15.08 0.34
C ASN A 120 16.11 15.36 1.84
N THR A 121 15.02 15.01 2.48
CA THR A 121 14.81 15.20 3.91
C THR A 121 14.05 14.04 4.52
N GLY A 122 14.09 13.93 5.83
CA GLY A 122 13.27 13.00 6.59
C GLY A 122 12.29 13.76 7.47
N LEU A 123 11.08 13.22 7.60
CA LEU A 123 10.10 13.74 8.54
C LEU A 123 9.46 12.60 9.32
N ASP A 124 8.98 12.93 10.51
CA ASP A 124 8.32 12.00 11.39
C ASP A 124 6.81 12.24 11.38
N GLU A 125 6.07 11.18 11.27
CA GLU A 125 4.62 11.16 11.30
C GLU A 125 4.13 10.36 12.50
N SER A 126 3.03 10.81 13.11
CA SER A 126 2.30 10.06 14.13
C SER A 126 0.99 9.53 13.53
N TRP A 127 0.77 8.23 13.66
CA TRP A 127 -0.45 7.56 13.25
C TRP A 127 -1.14 6.98 14.46
N VAL A 128 -2.46 7.12 14.53
CA VAL A 128 -3.28 6.64 15.66
C VAL A 128 -4.43 5.78 15.16
N LEU A 129 -4.81 4.80 15.96
CA LEU A 129 -5.97 3.96 15.68
C LEU A 129 -7.25 4.68 16.16
N GLU A 130 -8.10 5.11 15.22
CA GLU A 130 -9.41 5.72 15.48
C GLU A 130 -10.49 4.83 14.83
N GLU A 131 -11.45 4.37 15.61
CA GLU A 131 -12.60 3.58 15.13
C GLU A 131 -12.17 2.38 14.25
N GLY A 132 -11.10 1.70 14.64
CA GLY A 132 -10.56 0.55 13.91
C GLY A 132 -9.78 0.90 12.64
N GLN A 133 -9.49 2.18 12.40
CA GLN A 133 -8.71 2.65 11.26
C GLN A 133 -7.49 3.46 11.69
N TRP A 134 -6.34 3.16 11.12
CA TRP A 134 -5.15 3.97 11.33
C TRP A 134 -5.27 5.32 10.61
N ARG A 135 -5.17 6.41 11.33
CA ARG A 135 -5.29 7.78 10.85
C ARG A 135 -4.00 8.56 11.10
N PHE A 136 -3.62 9.40 10.14
CA PHE A 136 -2.50 10.31 10.32
C PHE A 136 -2.91 11.46 11.26
N LYS A 137 -2.11 11.68 12.31
CA LYS A 137 -2.28 12.77 13.28
C LYS A 137 -1.24 13.85 13.03
N PRO A 138 -1.55 14.92 12.28
CA PRO A 138 -0.62 16.05 12.12
C PRO A 138 -0.35 16.71 13.47
N GLN A 139 0.86 17.24 13.61
CA GLN A 139 1.17 18.18 14.70
C GLN A 139 0.47 19.52 14.40
N LEU A 140 -0.18 20.11 15.41
CA LEU A 140 -0.88 21.39 15.32
C LEU A 140 0.10 22.55 15.41
#